data_1461ebe5ae7ac381157c4e2a1224b32b
#
_entry.id   1461ebe5ae7ac381157c4e2a1224b32b
#
_cell.length_a   1.000
_cell.length_b   1.000
_cell.length_c   1.000
_cell.angle_alpha   90.00
_cell.angle_beta   90.00
_cell.angle_gamma   90.00
#
_symmetry.space_group_name_H-M   'P 1'
#
loop_
_entity.id
_entity.type
_entity.pdbx_description
1 polymer ?
#
loop_
_entity_poly.entity_id
_entity_poly.type
_entity_poly.pdbx_seq_one_letter_code
_entity_poly.pdbx_strand_id
1 'polypeptide(L)'
;MIKQYLKHLLRAGNEHSVHSPFIYDLYTQVIKSKNNKNADFQEIEVVRKRLLQRNDEIEILDLGAGSRRNKSNRRKIGEIAKNAEKPARFGQFFYKLSQYLQPESVLELGTSLGVTTAYFAKALPQTTITTMEGCPETARLAEQNFSELGLENTSVIVGNIDHTLPDFLKKHDQKIGLAFFDANHRFEPTVRYFNDTLSYASDDSVFIFDDIYWSKEMTEAWKQIKAHPEVTVTVDLFWVGLVFFRKEQAKEDFVLRF
;
A
#
# COMPACT_ATOMS: atom_id res chain seq x y z
N MET A 1 15.68 -11.86 5.40
CA MET A 1 15.52 -10.69 4.52
C MET A 1 16.70 -10.49 3.57
N ILE A 2 17.97 -10.28 4.01
CA ILE A 2 19.13 -10.04 3.10
C ILE A 2 19.32 -11.14 2.06
N LYS A 3 19.32 -12.42 2.46
CA LYS A 3 19.42 -13.54 1.50
C LYS A 3 18.28 -13.59 0.49
N GLN A 4 17.06 -13.22 0.90
CA GLN A 4 15.89 -13.16 0.01
C GLN A 4 16.02 -12.00 -0.97
N TYR A 5 16.51 -10.84 -0.51
CA TYR A 5 16.77 -9.68 -1.36
C TYR A 5 17.82 -9.99 -2.44
N LEU A 6 18.93 -10.64 -2.07
CA LEU A 6 19.95 -11.06 -3.03
C LEU A 6 19.38 -12.05 -4.06
N LYS A 7 18.54 -13.02 -3.62
CA LYS A 7 17.85 -13.94 -4.54
C LYS A 7 16.89 -13.19 -5.47
N HIS A 8 16.18 -12.20 -4.95
CA HIS A 8 15.30 -11.35 -5.76
C HIS A 8 16.13 -10.62 -6.82
N LEU A 9 17.21 -9.94 -6.45
CA LEU A 9 18.07 -9.21 -7.39
C LEU A 9 18.65 -10.09 -8.51
N LEU A 10 18.96 -11.36 -8.22
CA LEU A 10 19.44 -12.33 -9.22
C LEU A 10 18.35 -12.76 -10.21
N ARG A 11 17.07 -12.70 -9.82
CA ARG A 11 15.92 -13.08 -10.63
C ARG A 11 15.25 -11.91 -11.31
N ALA A 12 15.39 -10.73 -10.69
CA ALA A 12 14.69 -9.53 -11.12
C ALA A 12 15.14 -9.08 -12.51
N GLY A 13 14.19 -9.10 -13.42
CA GLY A 13 14.35 -8.61 -14.79
C GLY A 13 14.28 -7.09 -14.88
N ASN A 14 14.41 -6.63 -16.11
CA ASN A 14 14.23 -5.24 -16.51
C ASN A 14 13.34 -5.19 -17.77
N GLU A 15 13.25 -4.04 -18.40
CA GLU A 15 12.44 -3.80 -19.61
C GLU A 15 12.71 -4.80 -20.75
N HIS A 16 13.93 -5.34 -20.86
CA HIS A 16 14.32 -6.29 -21.92
C HIS A 16 13.85 -7.72 -21.64
N SER A 17 13.43 -8.02 -20.42
CA SER A 17 12.94 -9.34 -20.00
C SER A 17 11.41 -9.41 -19.92
N VAL A 18 10.71 -8.34 -20.30
CA VAL A 18 9.24 -8.24 -20.21
C VAL A 18 8.65 -8.35 -21.61
N HIS A 19 7.78 -9.34 -21.83
CA HIS A 19 7.11 -9.54 -23.10
C HIS A 19 5.65 -9.07 -23.13
N SER A 20 5.06 -8.77 -21.94
CA SER A 20 3.74 -8.17 -21.83
C SER A 20 3.81 -6.68 -22.14
N PRO A 21 3.07 -6.14 -23.13
CA PRO A 21 3.02 -4.71 -23.41
C PRO A 21 2.60 -3.89 -22.18
N PHE A 22 1.55 -4.35 -21.46
CA PHE A 22 1.07 -3.70 -20.24
C PHE A 22 2.17 -3.59 -19.18
N ILE A 23 2.89 -4.68 -18.90
CA ILE A 23 3.96 -4.68 -17.89
C ILE A 23 5.17 -3.90 -18.36
N TYR A 24 5.47 -3.91 -19.66
CA TYR A 24 6.53 -3.08 -20.23
C TYR A 24 6.24 -1.59 -20.02
N ASP A 25 5.01 -1.16 -20.31
CA ASP A 25 4.58 0.22 -20.11
C ASP A 25 4.58 0.60 -18.63
N LEU A 26 4.00 -0.25 -17.77
CA LEU A 26 4.01 -0.06 -16.31
C LEU A 26 5.46 0.07 -15.78
N TYR A 27 6.36 -0.78 -16.25
CA TYR A 27 7.76 -0.76 -15.81
C TYR A 27 8.47 0.52 -16.23
N THR A 28 8.35 0.91 -17.49
CA THR A 28 9.08 2.04 -18.08
C THR A 28 8.51 3.39 -17.65
N GLN A 29 7.17 3.51 -17.59
CA GLN A 29 6.49 4.77 -17.30
C GLN A 29 6.29 5.02 -15.80
N VAL A 30 6.19 3.96 -14.98
CA VAL A 30 5.90 4.08 -13.56
C VAL A 30 7.08 3.65 -12.70
N ILE A 31 7.50 2.36 -12.80
CA ILE A 31 8.47 1.77 -11.86
C ILE A 31 9.86 2.39 -12.03
N LYS A 32 10.32 2.53 -13.27
CA LYS A 32 11.66 3.04 -13.62
C LYS A 32 11.68 4.55 -13.90
N SER A 33 10.52 5.19 -13.94
CA SER A 33 10.43 6.59 -14.27
C SER A 33 11.16 7.47 -13.25
N LYS A 34 11.94 8.45 -13.73
CA LYS A 34 12.63 9.40 -12.85
C LYS A 34 11.61 10.25 -12.08
N ASN A 35 11.95 10.59 -10.85
CA ASN A 35 11.16 11.49 -10.04
C ASN A 35 11.37 12.92 -10.58
N ASN A 36 10.35 13.48 -11.25
CA ASN A 36 10.32 14.88 -11.62
C ASN A 36 10.06 15.73 -10.36
N LYS A 37 10.48 16.99 -10.41
CA LYS A 37 10.08 17.97 -9.38
C LYS A 37 8.55 18.11 -9.44
N ASN A 38 7.87 17.63 -8.40
CA ASN A 38 6.42 17.70 -8.25
C ASN A 38 6.12 18.45 -6.95
N ALA A 39 5.21 19.43 -7.01
CA ALA A 39 4.82 20.23 -5.85
C ALA A 39 4.18 19.36 -4.75
N ASP A 40 3.33 18.40 -5.14
CA ASP A 40 2.68 17.47 -4.20
C ASP A 40 3.72 16.68 -3.37
N PHE A 41 4.81 16.24 -4.02
CA PHE A 41 5.87 15.53 -3.31
C PHE A 41 6.57 16.41 -2.28
N GLN A 42 6.74 17.70 -2.59
CA GLN A 42 7.37 18.67 -1.66
C GLN A 42 6.46 18.92 -0.47
N GLU A 43 5.16 19.12 -0.67
CA GLU A 43 4.18 19.33 0.39
C GLU A 43 4.11 18.12 1.33
N ILE A 44 3.99 16.90 0.80
CA ILE A 44 3.95 15.68 1.60
C ILE A 44 5.27 15.48 2.36
N GLU A 45 6.43 15.75 1.74
CA GLU A 45 7.73 15.62 2.41
C GLU A 45 7.96 16.68 3.50
N VAL A 46 7.33 17.84 3.43
CA VAL A 46 7.31 18.81 4.54
C VAL A 46 6.61 18.21 5.76
N VAL A 47 5.40 17.66 5.57
CA VAL A 47 4.65 16.97 6.63
C VAL A 47 5.45 15.79 7.20
N ARG A 48 6.00 14.93 6.34
CA ARG A 48 6.80 13.78 6.74
C ARG A 48 8.03 14.18 7.57
N LYS A 49 8.77 15.20 7.16
CA LYS A 49 9.94 15.71 7.91
C LYS A 49 9.55 16.26 9.26
N ARG A 50 8.43 16.98 9.35
CA ARG A 50 7.89 17.48 10.62
C ARG A 50 7.53 16.31 11.54
N LEU A 51 6.85 15.28 11.05
CA LEU A 51 6.52 14.08 11.81
C LEU A 51 7.76 13.40 12.38
N LEU A 52 8.82 13.26 11.60
CA LEU A 52 10.10 12.67 12.02
C LEU A 52 10.78 13.43 13.17
N GLN A 53 10.51 14.72 13.33
CA GLN A 53 11.09 15.57 14.38
C GLN A 53 10.24 15.62 15.67
N ARG A 54 9.02 15.06 15.65
CA ARG A 54 8.11 15.07 16.80
C ARG A 54 8.60 14.13 17.91
N ASN A 55 8.73 14.67 19.12
CA ASN A 55 9.16 13.94 20.32
C ASN A 55 8.01 13.63 21.29
N ASP A 56 6.84 14.19 21.03
CA ASP A 56 5.63 13.91 21.79
C ASP A 56 5.18 12.45 21.58
N GLU A 57 4.60 11.88 22.63
CA GLU A 57 4.19 10.49 22.66
C GLU A 57 2.67 10.37 22.54
N ILE A 58 2.25 9.33 21.85
CA ILE A 58 0.85 8.90 21.78
C ILE A 58 0.71 7.48 22.27
N GLU A 59 -0.48 7.10 22.69
CA GLU A 59 -0.83 5.74 23.04
C GLU A 59 -1.20 4.96 21.78
N ILE A 60 -0.51 3.83 21.53
CA ILE A 60 -0.73 2.97 20.37
C ILE A 60 -1.57 1.77 20.76
N LEU A 61 -2.65 1.57 20.03
CA LEU A 61 -3.40 0.32 20.01
C LEU A 61 -2.88 -0.53 18.82
N ASP A 62 -1.99 -1.47 19.11
CA ASP A 62 -1.41 -2.34 18.08
C ASP A 62 -2.26 -3.62 17.96
N LEU A 63 -3.06 -3.71 16.91
CA LEU A 63 -3.95 -4.84 16.61
C LEU A 63 -3.33 -5.85 15.62
N GLY A 64 -2.12 -5.56 15.14
CA GLY A 64 -1.42 -6.36 14.12
C GLY A 64 -0.37 -7.31 14.67
N ALA A 65 0.68 -7.57 13.85
CA ALA A 65 1.82 -8.42 14.20
C ALA A 65 2.71 -7.84 15.31
N GLY A 66 2.45 -6.62 15.73
CA GLY A 66 3.24 -5.89 16.70
C GLY A 66 4.54 -5.31 16.15
N SER A 67 5.06 -4.30 16.84
CA SER A 67 6.37 -3.75 16.49
C SER A 67 7.50 -4.67 16.99
N ARG A 68 8.40 -5.06 16.11
CA ARG A 68 9.62 -5.79 16.51
C ARG A 68 10.61 -4.93 17.32
N ARG A 69 10.50 -3.60 17.22
CA ARG A 69 11.47 -2.65 17.80
C ARG A 69 10.99 -2.04 19.11
N ASN A 70 9.70 -1.82 19.27
CA ASN A 70 9.14 -1.16 20.45
C ASN A 70 7.94 -1.95 20.98
N LYS A 71 8.02 -2.38 22.26
CA LYS A 71 6.98 -3.14 22.96
C LYS A 71 6.08 -2.25 23.83
N SER A 72 6.41 -0.95 23.96
CA SER A 72 5.59 -0.01 24.72
C SER A 72 4.36 0.41 23.92
N ASN A 73 3.22 0.52 24.61
CA ASN A 73 2.01 1.11 24.04
C ASN A 73 2.15 2.64 23.85
N ARG A 74 3.11 3.30 24.52
CA ARG A 74 3.43 4.72 24.29
C ARG A 74 4.62 4.81 23.36
N ARG A 75 4.44 5.54 22.25
CA ARG A 75 5.50 5.70 21.23
C ARG A 75 5.60 7.15 20.81
N LYS A 76 6.80 7.62 20.59
CA LYS A 76 7.05 8.94 19.99
C LYS A 76 6.56 8.95 18.55
N ILE A 77 5.91 10.01 18.16
CA ILE A 77 5.40 10.19 16.79
C ILE A 77 6.55 10.09 15.78
N GLY A 78 7.71 10.68 16.08
CA GLY A 78 8.90 10.56 15.23
C GLY A 78 9.41 9.14 15.05
N GLU A 79 9.25 8.27 16.07
CA GLU A 79 9.59 6.84 15.95
C GLU A 79 8.59 6.08 15.08
N ILE A 80 7.30 6.42 15.18
CA ILE A 80 6.26 5.87 14.29
C ILE A 80 6.58 6.27 12.86
N ALA A 81 6.78 7.57 12.60
CA ALA A 81 7.13 8.08 11.27
C ALA A 81 8.40 7.44 10.69
N LYS A 82 9.40 7.14 11.53
CA LYS A 82 10.64 6.50 11.09
C LYS A 82 10.48 5.02 10.76
N ASN A 83 9.58 4.31 11.47
CA ASN A 83 9.51 2.84 11.42
C ASN A 83 8.32 2.33 10.61
N ALA A 84 7.21 3.06 10.56
CA ALA A 84 6.01 2.67 9.83
C ALA A 84 5.95 3.31 8.43
N GLU A 85 6.44 4.57 8.29
CA GLU A 85 6.34 5.24 7.01
C GLU A 85 7.41 4.76 6.03
N LYS A 86 6.98 4.44 4.83
CA LYS A 86 7.89 4.06 3.72
C LYS A 86 8.79 5.23 3.31
N PRO A 87 10.01 4.96 2.80
CA PRO A 87 10.82 5.98 2.14
C PRO A 87 10.04 6.69 1.03
N ALA A 88 10.27 7.99 0.84
CA ALA A 88 9.57 8.84 -0.14
C ALA A 88 9.45 8.24 -1.55
N ARG A 89 10.44 7.47 -2.00
CA ARG A 89 10.41 6.80 -3.31
C ARG A 89 9.22 5.87 -3.50
N PHE A 90 8.72 5.22 -2.42
CA PHE A 90 7.55 4.34 -2.50
C PHE A 90 6.26 5.16 -2.61
N GLY A 91 6.10 6.23 -1.82
CA GLY A 91 4.98 7.14 -1.96
C GLY A 91 4.91 7.74 -3.37
N GLN A 92 6.06 8.18 -3.89
CA GLN A 92 6.16 8.69 -5.27
C GLN A 92 5.85 7.62 -6.32
N PHE A 93 6.21 6.37 -6.06
CA PHE A 93 5.82 5.24 -6.91
C PHE A 93 4.30 5.01 -6.87
N PHE A 94 3.68 4.98 -5.68
CA PHE A 94 2.22 4.83 -5.55
C PHE A 94 1.46 5.98 -6.20
N TYR A 95 1.95 7.21 -6.06
CA TYR A 95 1.41 8.38 -6.76
C TYR A 95 1.38 8.17 -8.28
N LYS A 96 2.53 7.79 -8.88
CA LYS A 96 2.64 7.56 -10.33
C LYS A 96 1.80 6.37 -10.79
N LEU A 97 1.78 5.30 -10.01
CA LEU A 97 0.94 4.12 -10.27
C LEU A 97 -0.53 4.52 -10.32
N SER A 98 -0.98 5.31 -9.35
CA SER A 98 -2.35 5.82 -9.29
C SER A 98 -2.67 6.71 -10.49
N GLN A 99 -1.77 7.63 -10.85
CA GLN A 99 -1.94 8.47 -12.05
C GLN A 99 -1.96 7.66 -13.36
N TYR A 100 -1.21 6.57 -13.43
CA TYR A 100 -1.18 5.71 -14.61
C TYR A 100 -2.44 4.87 -14.74
N LEU A 101 -2.93 4.30 -13.64
CA LEU A 101 -4.09 3.40 -13.63
C LEU A 101 -5.43 4.11 -13.52
N GLN A 102 -5.48 5.34 -12.96
CA GLN A 102 -6.71 6.14 -12.74
C GLN A 102 -7.86 5.33 -12.10
N PRO A 103 -7.65 4.68 -10.94
CA PRO A 103 -8.68 3.87 -10.31
C PRO A 103 -9.86 4.75 -9.87
N GLU A 104 -11.10 4.24 -10.01
CA GLU A 104 -12.32 4.94 -9.63
C GLU A 104 -12.50 5.06 -8.10
N SER A 105 -11.88 4.16 -7.34
CA SER A 105 -11.87 4.18 -5.87
C SER A 105 -10.57 3.58 -5.32
N VAL A 106 -10.18 4.03 -4.14
CA VAL A 106 -9.02 3.49 -3.42
C VAL A 106 -9.44 3.04 -2.01
N LEU A 107 -9.07 1.82 -1.66
CA LEU A 107 -9.18 1.27 -0.31
C LEU A 107 -7.77 1.01 0.24
N GLU A 108 -7.44 1.59 1.39
CA GLU A 108 -6.20 1.37 2.10
C GLU A 108 -6.46 0.71 3.45
N LEU A 109 -5.76 -0.36 3.74
CA LEU A 109 -5.77 -1.04 5.04
C LEU A 109 -4.44 -0.74 5.76
N GLY A 110 -4.49 0.11 6.78
CA GLY A 110 -3.32 0.60 7.52
C GLY A 110 -2.95 2.03 7.16
N THR A 111 -3.66 3.00 7.73
CA THR A 111 -3.44 4.43 7.50
C THR A 111 -2.14 4.93 8.14
N SER A 112 -1.81 4.44 9.34
CA SER A 112 -0.72 4.97 10.17
C SER A 112 -0.82 6.50 10.32
N LEU A 113 0.21 7.26 10.00
CA LEU A 113 0.21 8.73 10.04
C LEU A 113 -0.31 9.37 8.74
N GLY A 114 -0.79 8.57 7.78
CA GLY A 114 -1.46 9.03 6.57
C GLY A 114 -0.54 9.51 5.45
N VAL A 115 0.77 9.26 5.52
CA VAL A 115 1.71 9.73 4.49
C VAL A 115 1.47 9.02 3.16
N THR A 116 1.25 7.70 3.16
CA THR A 116 0.93 6.93 1.94
C THR A 116 -0.43 7.34 1.38
N THR A 117 -1.43 7.46 2.24
CA THR A 117 -2.78 7.97 1.88
C THR A 117 -2.68 9.32 1.17
N ALA A 118 -1.82 10.23 1.65
CA ALA A 118 -1.64 11.55 1.05
C ALA A 118 -1.09 11.46 -0.39
N TYR A 119 -0.20 10.52 -0.69
CA TYR A 119 0.26 10.29 -2.06
C TYR A 119 -0.87 9.79 -2.98
N PHE A 120 -1.73 8.89 -2.51
CA PHE A 120 -2.91 8.46 -3.26
C PHE A 120 -3.88 9.62 -3.49
N ALA A 121 -4.19 10.39 -2.45
CA ALA A 121 -5.16 11.49 -2.50
C ALA A 121 -4.71 12.63 -3.42
N LYS A 122 -3.44 13.02 -3.36
CA LYS A 122 -2.87 14.04 -4.28
C LYS A 122 -2.81 13.56 -5.72
N ALA A 123 -2.53 12.26 -5.95
CA ALA A 123 -2.51 11.67 -7.29
C ALA A 123 -3.89 11.66 -7.95
N LEU A 124 -4.96 11.52 -7.16
CA LEU A 124 -6.33 11.24 -7.58
C LEU A 124 -7.32 12.21 -6.93
N PRO A 125 -7.26 13.52 -7.22
CA PRO A 125 -8.05 14.54 -6.49
C PRO A 125 -9.57 14.39 -6.64
N GLN A 126 -10.05 13.65 -7.65
CA GLN A 126 -11.47 13.41 -7.88
C GLN A 126 -11.94 12.01 -7.40
N THR A 127 -11.01 11.19 -6.90
CA THR A 127 -11.29 9.82 -6.44
C THR A 127 -11.40 9.79 -4.91
N THR A 128 -12.39 9.09 -4.40
CA THR A 128 -12.51 8.87 -2.95
C THR A 128 -11.46 7.84 -2.48
N ILE A 129 -10.68 8.24 -1.47
CA ILE A 129 -9.71 7.40 -0.79
C ILE A 129 -10.29 7.02 0.57
N THR A 130 -10.69 5.75 0.73
CA THR A 130 -11.08 5.21 2.03
C THR A 130 -9.90 4.51 2.66
N THR A 131 -9.53 4.90 3.88
CA THR A 131 -8.42 4.29 4.61
C THR A 131 -8.86 3.82 6.00
N MET A 132 -8.31 2.70 6.47
CA MET A 132 -8.69 2.08 7.75
C MET A 132 -7.52 2.05 8.72
N GLU A 133 -7.77 2.50 9.98
CA GLU A 133 -6.75 2.54 11.02
C GLU A 133 -7.29 1.98 12.35
N GLY A 134 -6.53 1.04 12.93
CA GLY A 134 -6.91 0.40 14.18
C GLY A 134 -6.73 1.29 15.41
N CYS A 135 -5.75 2.18 15.39
CA CYS A 135 -5.41 3.03 16.53
C CYS A 135 -6.06 4.42 16.40
N PRO A 136 -6.96 4.83 17.30
CA PRO A 136 -7.63 6.14 17.24
C PRO A 136 -6.66 7.33 17.28
N GLU A 137 -5.55 7.23 18.02
CA GLU A 137 -4.58 8.32 18.13
C GLU A 137 -3.80 8.52 16.83
N THR A 138 -3.40 7.44 16.15
CA THR A 138 -2.76 7.52 14.83
C THR A 138 -3.73 8.02 13.77
N ALA A 139 -4.97 7.54 13.77
CA ALA A 139 -6.02 8.01 12.87
C ALA A 139 -6.24 9.53 13.00
N ARG A 140 -6.37 10.04 14.23
CA ARG A 140 -6.51 11.48 14.51
C ARG A 140 -5.34 12.29 13.95
N LEU A 141 -4.12 11.79 14.07
CA LEU A 141 -2.93 12.43 13.50
C LEU A 141 -2.94 12.41 11.97
N ALA A 142 -3.39 11.31 11.37
CA ALA A 142 -3.55 11.22 9.92
C ALA A 142 -4.57 12.25 9.41
N GLU A 143 -5.73 12.37 10.06
CA GLU A 143 -6.75 13.37 9.70
C GLU A 143 -6.22 14.82 9.84
N GLN A 144 -5.41 15.11 10.86
CA GLN A 144 -4.73 16.41 10.97
C GLN A 144 -3.78 16.67 9.79
N ASN A 145 -3.02 15.66 9.39
CA ASN A 145 -2.11 15.76 8.23
C ASN A 145 -2.91 15.94 6.93
N PHE A 146 -4.05 15.27 6.76
CA PHE A 146 -4.93 15.44 5.60
C PHE A 146 -5.49 16.87 5.54
N SER A 147 -5.97 17.39 6.65
CA SER A 147 -6.45 18.77 6.75
C SER A 147 -5.36 19.78 6.38
N GLU A 148 -4.13 19.60 6.88
CA GLU A 148 -2.99 20.47 6.55
C GLU A 148 -2.62 20.44 5.07
N LEU A 149 -2.72 19.26 4.44
CA LEU A 149 -2.44 19.07 3.01
C LEU A 149 -3.63 19.47 2.11
N GLY A 150 -4.77 19.89 2.69
CA GLY A 150 -5.98 20.23 1.95
C GLY A 150 -6.61 19.04 1.22
N LEU A 151 -6.54 17.84 1.80
CA LEU A 151 -7.09 16.63 1.20
C LEU A 151 -8.57 16.45 1.62
N GLU A 152 -9.48 16.77 0.72
CA GLU A 152 -10.93 16.68 0.95
C GLU A 152 -11.51 15.33 0.47
N ASN A 153 -10.73 14.56 -0.27
CA ASN A 153 -11.14 13.27 -0.87
C ASN A 153 -10.74 12.05 -0.04
N THR A 154 -10.37 12.23 1.24
CA THR A 154 -9.99 11.15 2.15
C THR A 154 -11.06 10.87 3.20
N SER A 155 -11.28 9.60 3.54
CA SER A 155 -12.18 9.15 4.59
C SER A 155 -11.49 8.11 5.46
N VAL A 156 -11.36 8.37 6.76
CA VAL A 156 -10.73 7.45 7.71
C VAL A 156 -11.82 6.64 8.45
N ILE A 157 -11.69 5.32 8.41
CA ILE A 157 -12.53 4.41 9.21
C ILE A 157 -11.68 3.89 10.38
N VAL A 158 -12.02 4.31 11.58
CA VAL A 158 -11.29 3.93 12.80
C VAL A 158 -11.86 2.65 13.39
N GLY A 159 -11.00 1.67 13.65
CA GLY A 159 -11.37 0.42 14.31
C GLY A 159 -10.57 -0.78 13.82
N ASN A 160 -10.80 -1.93 14.47
CA ASN A 160 -10.16 -3.17 14.05
C ASN A 160 -10.59 -3.56 12.63
N ILE A 161 -9.62 -3.70 11.72
CA ILE A 161 -9.85 -4.04 10.30
C ILE A 161 -10.61 -5.35 10.15
N ASP A 162 -10.45 -6.30 11.08
CA ASP A 162 -11.21 -7.56 11.10
C ASP A 162 -12.73 -7.35 11.16
N HIS A 163 -13.18 -6.20 11.61
CA HIS A 163 -14.59 -5.81 11.70
C HIS A 163 -14.94 -4.70 10.70
N THR A 164 -14.09 -3.68 10.60
CA THR A 164 -14.39 -2.51 9.77
C THR A 164 -14.37 -2.83 8.29
N LEU A 165 -13.47 -3.71 7.82
CA LEU A 165 -13.42 -4.11 6.42
C LEU A 165 -14.68 -4.86 5.97
N PRO A 166 -15.14 -5.94 6.64
CA PRO A 166 -16.39 -6.60 6.25
C PRO A 166 -17.61 -5.69 6.32
N ASP A 167 -17.67 -4.79 7.32
CA ASP A 167 -18.79 -3.87 7.47
C ASP A 167 -18.79 -2.75 6.41
N PHE A 168 -17.62 -2.31 5.97
CA PHE A 168 -17.48 -1.41 4.83
C PHE A 168 -17.90 -2.10 3.54
N LEU A 169 -17.37 -3.29 3.26
CA LEU A 169 -17.64 -4.03 2.04
C LEU A 169 -19.14 -4.36 1.86
N LYS A 170 -19.84 -4.73 2.94
CA LYS A 170 -21.31 -4.96 2.89
C LYS A 170 -22.13 -3.76 2.43
N LYS A 171 -21.62 -2.53 2.66
CA LYS A 171 -22.29 -1.27 2.31
C LYS A 171 -21.74 -0.68 1.02
N HIS A 172 -20.64 -1.23 0.52
CA HIS A 172 -19.96 -0.76 -0.68
C HIS A 172 -20.52 -1.48 -1.89
N ASP A 173 -21.13 -0.74 -2.81
CA ASP A 173 -21.81 -1.27 -3.99
C ASP A 173 -21.01 -1.14 -5.29
N GLN A 174 -19.83 -0.52 -5.20
CA GLN A 174 -18.95 -0.26 -6.34
C GLN A 174 -17.76 -1.22 -6.39
N LYS A 175 -17.07 -1.25 -7.51
CA LYS A 175 -15.79 -1.95 -7.62
C LYS A 175 -14.66 -1.14 -6.97
N ILE A 176 -13.69 -1.83 -6.39
CA ILE A 176 -12.49 -1.25 -5.81
C ILE A 176 -11.40 -1.24 -6.88
N GLY A 177 -11.08 -0.06 -7.39
CA GLY A 177 -10.09 0.09 -8.46
C GLY A 177 -8.66 -0.11 -7.97
N LEU A 178 -8.34 0.35 -6.74
CA LEU A 178 -7.06 0.10 -6.09
C LEU A 178 -7.27 -0.29 -4.64
N ALA A 179 -6.68 -1.41 -4.21
CA ALA A 179 -6.61 -1.79 -2.79
C ALA A 179 -5.16 -1.88 -2.34
N PHE A 180 -4.81 -1.20 -1.22
CA PHE A 180 -3.48 -1.25 -0.61
C PHE A 180 -3.54 -1.94 0.76
N PHE A 181 -2.80 -3.05 0.89
CA PHE A 181 -2.78 -3.90 2.08
C PHE A 181 -1.46 -3.67 2.83
N ASP A 182 -1.50 -2.78 3.82
CA ASP A 182 -0.37 -2.43 4.69
C ASP A 182 -0.74 -2.59 6.17
N ALA A 183 -1.47 -3.65 6.48
CA ALA A 183 -1.92 -3.92 7.84
C ALA A 183 -1.66 -5.36 8.25
N ASN A 184 -1.52 -5.59 9.56
CA ASN A 184 -1.41 -6.87 10.27
C ASN A 184 -0.15 -7.69 9.96
N HIS A 185 0.32 -7.79 8.73
CA HIS A 185 1.52 -8.52 8.26
C HIS A 185 1.65 -9.97 8.79
N ARG A 186 0.52 -10.69 8.93
CA ARG A 186 0.44 -12.12 9.25
C ARG A 186 -0.22 -12.87 8.10
N PHE A 187 0.04 -14.17 8.02
CA PHE A 187 -0.47 -15.01 6.94
C PHE A 187 -2.01 -14.97 6.85
N GLU A 188 -2.70 -15.37 7.92
CA GLU A 188 -4.16 -15.52 7.93
C GLU A 188 -4.88 -14.19 7.64
N PRO A 189 -4.62 -13.06 8.36
CA PRO A 189 -5.30 -11.81 8.08
C PRO A 189 -5.05 -11.29 6.66
N THR A 190 -3.81 -11.37 6.16
CA THR A 190 -3.47 -10.88 4.83
C THR A 190 -4.24 -11.65 3.75
N VAL A 191 -4.32 -12.97 3.85
CA VAL A 191 -5.07 -13.81 2.90
C VAL A 191 -6.58 -13.57 3.03
N ARG A 192 -7.10 -13.41 4.24
CA ARG A 192 -8.51 -13.13 4.48
C ARG A 192 -8.90 -11.76 3.92
N TYR A 193 -8.14 -10.69 4.21
CA TYR A 193 -8.42 -9.36 3.65
C TYR A 193 -8.39 -9.37 2.11
N PHE A 194 -7.44 -10.10 1.51
CA PHE A 194 -7.43 -10.32 0.07
C PHE A 194 -8.73 -10.96 -0.42
N ASN A 195 -9.14 -12.09 0.17
CA ASN A 195 -10.34 -12.82 -0.24
C ASN A 195 -11.62 -11.99 -0.03
N ASP A 196 -11.73 -11.26 1.08
CA ASP A 196 -12.87 -10.40 1.39
C ASP A 196 -13.00 -9.28 0.34
N THR A 197 -11.88 -8.71 -0.11
CA THR A 197 -11.86 -7.61 -1.08
C THR A 197 -11.99 -8.10 -2.53
N LEU A 198 -11.63 -9.34 -2.81
CA LEU A 198 -11.54 -9.89 -4.17
C LEU A 198 -12.85 -9.81 -4.95
N SER A 199 -14.01 -10.04 -4.31
CA SER A 199 -15.33 -9.97 -4.96
C SER A 199 -15.67 -8.55 -5.45
N TYR A 200 -14.96 -7.55 -4.95
CA TYR A 200 -15.08 -6.15 -5.35
C TYR A 200 -14.04 -5.73 -6.41
N ALA A 201 -13.15 -6.64 -6.83
CA ALA A 201 -12.23 -6.38 -7.93
C ALA A 201 -12.96 -6.35 -9.27
N SER A 202 -12.41 -5.61 -10.22
CA SER A 202 -12.73 -5.63 -11.65
C SER A 202 -11.49 -6.04 -12.44
N ASP A 203 -11.64 -6.20 -13.75
CA ASP A 203 -10.52 -6.53 -14.64
C ASP A 203 -9.41 -5.45 -14.62
N ASP A 204 -9.77 -4.20 -14.31
CA ASP A 204 -8.83 -3.05 -14.22
C ASP A 204 -8.31 -2.79 -12.80
N SER A 205 -8.73 -3.57 -11.82
CA SER A 205 -8.29 -3.39 -10.44
C SER A 205 -6.82 -3.75 -10.25
N VAL A 206 -6.17 -3.04 -9.33
CA VAL A 206 -4.85 -3.36 -8.80
C VAL A 206 -4.89 -3.55 -7.29
N PHE A 207 -4.38 -4.67 -6.81
CA PHE A 207 -4.19 -4.92 -5.38
C PHE A 207 -2.70 -4.87 -5.07
N ILE A 208 -2.33 -4.08 -4.07
CA ILE A 208 -0.95 -3.80 -3.68
C ILE A 208 -0.73 -4.38 -2.29
N PHE A 209 0.25 -5.25 -2.13
CA PHE A 209 0.61 -5.86 -0.85
C PHE A 209 1.95 -5.33 -0.39
N ASP A 210 1.97 -4.76 0.81
CA ASP A 210 3.21 -4.28 1.41
C ASP A 210 3.98 -5.41 2.10
N ASP A 211 5.30 -5.24 2.17
CA ASP A 211 6.21 -6.08 2.95
C ASP A 211 6.09 -7.60 2.66
N ILE A 212 5.90 -7.99 1.39
CA ILE A 212 5.68 -9.39 0.94
C ILE A 212 6.77 -10.38 1.36
N TYR A 213 7.95 -9.90 1.77
CA TYR A 213 9.07 -10.70 2.28
C TYR A 213 9.49 -10.36 3.71
N TRP A 214 8.67 -9.58 4.45
CA TRP A 214 8.99 -9.16 5.82
C TRP A 214 9.11 -10.33 6.81
N SER A 215 8.30 -11.39 6.61
CA SER A 215 8.29 -12.60 7.43
C SER A 215 8.12 -13.85 6.58
N LYS A 216 8.24 -15.04 7.20
CA LYS A 216 7.86 -16.29 6.53
C LYS A 216 6.36 -16.32 6.24
N GLU A 217 5.54 -15.84 7.16
CA GLU A 217 4.09 -15.77 7.00
C GLU A 217 3.71 -14.89 5.81
N MET A 218 4.28 -13.69 5.68
CA MET A 218 4.03 -12.81 4.53
C MET A 218 4.51 -13.43 3.21
N THR A 219 5.65 -14.13 3.23
CA THR A 219 6.13 -14.86 2.04
C THR A 219 5.16 -15.96 1.60
N GLU A 220 4.57 -16.69 2.55
CA GLU A 220 3.56 -17.73 2.23
C GLU A 220 2.22 -17.09 1.80
N ALA A 221 1.78 -15.99 2.44
CA ALA A 221 0.60 -15.24 2.01
C ALA A 221 0.76 -14.75 0.57
N TRP A 222 1.90 -14.16 0.24
CA TRP A 222 2.21 -13.72 -1.13
C TRP A 222 2.16 -14.86 -2.15
N LYS A 223 2.70 -16.03 -1.81
CA LYS A 223 2.61 -17.22 -2.68
C LYS A 223 1.16 -17.68 -2.90
N GLN A 224 0.35 -17.70 -1.83
CA GLN A 224 -1.05 -18.10 -1.93
C GLN A 224 -1.87 -17.13 -2.75
N ILE A 225 -1.67 -15.81 -2.55
CA ILE A 225 -2.32 -14.76 -3.33
C ILE A 225 -1.98 -14.90 -4.82
N LYS A 226 -0.72 -15.07 -5.16
CA LYS A 226 -0.29 -15.29 -6.55
C LYS A 226 -0.90 -16.54 -7.17
N ALA A 227 -1.07 -17.60 -6.38
CA ALA A 227 -1.66 -18.86 -6.86
C ALA A 227 -3.18 -18.77 -7.06
N HIS A 228 -3.87 -17.72 -6.58
CA HIS A 228 -5.32 -17.61 -6.67
C HIS A 228 -5.79 -17.61 -8.15
N PRO A 229 -6.88 -18.35 -8.50
CA PRO A 229 -7.36 -18.47 -9.89
C PRO A 229 -7.70 -17.12 -10.55
N GLU A 230 -8.30 -16.19 -9.79
CA GLU A 230 -8.69 -14.87 -10.30
C GLU A 230 -7.50 -13.94 -10.55
N VAL A 231 -6.33 -14.24 -9.99
CA VAL A 231 -5.10 -13.45 -10.21
C VAL A 231 -4.48 -13.85 -11.54
N THR A 232 -4.35 -12.90 -12.44
CA THR A 232 -3.78 -13.15 -13.78
C THR A 232 -2.34 -12.67 -13.89
N VAL A 233 -2.03 -11.48 -13.38
CA VAL A 233 -0.68 -10.93 -13.48
C VAL A 233 -0.21 -10.47 -12.11
N THR A 234 1.05 -10.78 -11.77
CA THR A 234 1.69 -10.25 -10.57
C THR A 234 3.02 -9.60 -10.87
N VAL A 235 3.36 -8.56 -10.10
CA VAL A 235 4.67 -7.90 -10.15
C VAL A 235 5.27 -7.88 -8.76
N ASP A 236 6.39 -8.58 -8.61
CA ASP A 236 7.17 -8.65 -7.37
C ASP A 236 8.31 -7.62 -7.43
N LEU A 237 8.23 -6.59 -6.60
CA LEU A 237 9.24 -5.54 -6.44
C LEU A 237 10.04 -5.70 -5.15
N PHE A 238 10.02 -6.89 -4.53
CA PHE A 238 10.60 -7.26 -3.24
C PHE A 238 9.87 -6.68 -2.03
N TRP A 239 9.80 -5.35 -1.94
CA TRP A 239 9.14 -4.66 -0.81
C TRP A 239 7.62 -4.63 -0.97
N VAL A 240 7.17 -4.63 -2.21
CA VAL A 240 5.78 -4.48 -2.60
C VAL A 240 5.46 -5.50 -3.68
N GLY A 241 4.29 -6.12 -3.60
CA GLY A 241 3.71 -6.97 -4.63
C GLY A 241 2.49 -6.31 -5.26
N LEU A 242 2.40 -6.31 -6.58
CA LEU A 242 1.22 -5.87 -7.32
C LEU A 242 0.49 -7.08 -7.87
N VAL A 243 -0.83 -7.04 -7.81
CA VAL A 243 -1.74 -8.08 -8.32
C VAL A 243 -2.75 -7.43 -9.25
N PHE A 244 -2.93 -8.03 -10.43
CA PHE A 244 -3.88 -7.59 -11.45
C PHE A 244 -4.81 -8.74 -11.85
N PHE A 245 -6.01 -8.40 -12.32
CA PHE A 245 -7.11 -9.32 -12.63
C PHE A 245 -7.49 -9.29 -14.12
N ARG A 246 -6.58 -8.88 -15.00
CA ARG A 246 -6.79 -8.64 -16.43
C ARG A 246 -7.10 -9.93 -17.18
N LYS A 247 -8.35 -10.12 -17.60
CA LYS A 247 -8.81 -11.36 -18.29
C LYS A 247 -8.18 -11.57 -19.66
N GLU A 248 -7.71 -10.51 -20.31
CA GLU A 248 -7.09 -10.56 -21.63
C GLU A 248 -5.63 -11.08 -21.60
N GLN A 249 -5.08 -11.29 -20.40
CA GLN A 249 -3.70 -11.74 -20.22
C GLN A 249 -3.64 -13.15 -19.64
N ALA A 250 -2.73 -13.97 -20.18
CA ALA A 250 -2.38 -15.23 -19.56
C ALA A 250 -1.78 -15.00 -18.17
N LYS A 251 -1.95 -15.98 -17.27
CA LYS A 251 -1.38 -15.92 -15.92
C LYS A 251 0.14 -15.86 -15.99
N GLU A 252 0.71 -14.78 -15.44
CA GLU A 252 2.16 -14.57 -15.46
C GLU A 252 2.64 -13.81 -14.22
N ASP A 253 3.76 -14.28 -13.66
CA ASP A 253 4.42 -13.70 -12.49
C ASP A 253 5.71 -12.98 -12.92
N PHE A 254 5.77 -11.66 -12.73
CA PHE A 254 6.97 -10.87 -13.02
C PHE A 254 7.73 -10.56 -11.74
N VAL A 255 9.05 -10.70 -11.79
CA VAL A 255 9.97 -10.24 -10.74
C VAL A 255 10.81 -9.14 -11.34
N LEU A 256 10.65 -7.90 -10.88
CA LEU A 256 11.25 -6.73 -11.50
C LEU A 256 12.10 -5.92 -10.51
N ARG A 257 13.06 -5.18 -11.05
CA ARG A 257 13.89 -4.26 -10.24
C ARG A 257 13.15 -2.97 -9.96
N PHE A 258 13.22 -2.55 -8.68
CA PHE A 258 12.64 -1.29 -8.20
C PHE A 258 13.73 -0.34 -7.71
#